data_220cf9014fdfc35da3297785794d8602
#
_entry.id   220cf9014fdfc35da3297785794d8602
#
_cell.length_a   1.000
_cell.length_b   1.000
_cell.length_c   1.000
_cell.angle_alpha   90.00
_cell.angle_beta   90.00
_cell.angle_gamma   90.00
#
_symmetry.space_group_name_H-M   'P 1'
#
loop_
_entity.id
_entity.type
_entity.pdbx_description
1 polymer ?
#
loop_
_entity_poly.entity_id
_entity_poly.type
_entity_poly.pdbx_seq_one_letter_code
_entity_poly.pdbx_strand_id
1 'polypeptide(L)'
;MSFTYDTQVALATAAALVNTARDDVDVLGTMDGLDAFLEEQRFTGSRTRAESELQAVRALRRELEVLWFAAEDDVVERVNAILRRTSALPQLVRHDEWDWHLHATTPEAPLADRMATEAAMALADVVRGHELDRLGACAAPDCDGVVLDLSRNRSKRFCDTGNCANRTHVKAYRARRAGTA
;
A
#
# COMPACT_ATOMS: atom_id res chain seq x y z
N MET A 1 10.91 13.13 10.17
CA MET A 1 11.47 13.31 8.79
C MET A 1 10.28 13.18 7.83
N SER A 2 10.15 13.98 6.79
CA SER A 2 9.08 13.75 5.81
C SER A 2 9.67 12.93 4.66
N PHE A 3 8.98 11.86 4.29
CA PHE A 3 9.31 11.11 3.07
C PHE A 3 9.20 12.01 1.83
N THR A 4 9.95 11.68 0.79
CA THR A 4 9.76 12.30 -0.53
C THR A 4 8.34 11.99 -1.05
N TYR A 5 7.88 12.77 -2.02
CA TYR A 5 6.50 12.62 -2.53
C TYR A 5 6.28 11.25 -3.19
N ASP A 6 7.25 10.79 -3.98
CA ASP A 6 7.24 9.47 -4.62
C ASP A 6 7.18 8.32 -3.59
N THR A 7 7.99 8.39 -2.52
CA THR A 7 7.93 7.44 -1.39
C THR A 7 6.53 7.43 -0.76
N GLN A 8 5.92 8.60 -0.53
CA GLN A 8 4.57 8.67 0.06
C GLN A 8 3.52 8.03 -0.86
N VAL A 9 3.59 8.29 -2.17
CA VAL A 9 2.66 7.71 -3.15
C VAL A 9 2.85 6.20 -3.24
N ALA A 10 4.09 5.70 -3.31
CA ALA A 10 4.35 4.27 -3.36
C ALA A 10 3.84 3.53 -2.10
N LEU A 11 4.05 4.09 -0.91
CA LEU A 11 3.48 3.55 0.34
C LEU A 11 1.95 3.58 0.35
N ALA A 12 1.34 4.66 -0.14
CA ALA A 12 -0.12 4.78 -0.21
C ALA A 12 -0.71 3.75 -1.20
N THR A 13 -0.08 3.58 -2.36
CA THR A 13 -0.47 2.54 -3.35
C THR A 13 -0.30 1.13 -2.77
N ALA A 14 0.77 0.86 -2.03
CA ALA A 14 0.96 -0.42 -1.35
C ALA A 14 -0.13 -0.69 -0.30
N ALA A 15 -0.46 0.30 0.54
CA ALA A 15 -1.56 0.20 1.50
C ALA A 15 -2.93 0.00 0.81
N ALA A 16 -3.18 0.74 -0.27
CA ALA A 16 -4.39 0.59 -1.06
C ALA A 16 -4.49 -0.81 -1.67
N LEU A 17 -3.37 -1.35 -2.21
CA LEU A 17 -3.32 -2.71 -2.75
C LEU A 17 -3.65 -3.77 -1.69
N VAL A 18 -3.06 -3.68 -0.51
CA VAL A 18 -3.38 -4.61 0.60
C VAL A 18 -4.86 -4.51 0.95
N ASN A 19 -5.42 -3.31 0.99
CA ASN A 19 -6.81 -3.07 1.34
C ASN A 19 -7.84 -3.42 0.24
N THR A 20 -7.42 -3.96 -0.92
CA THR A 20 -8.36 -4.39 -1.98
C THR A 20 -9.10 -5.70 -1.67
N ALA A 21 -8.66 -6.48 -0.68
CA ALA A 21 -9.38 -7.67 -0.20
C ALA A 21 -9.76 -7.45 1.26
N ARG A 22 -11.02 -7.13 1.52
CA ARG A 22 -11.53 -6.81 2.86
C ARG A 22 -13.03 -7.06 2.96
N ASP A 23 -13.49 -7.39 4.17
CA ASP A 23 -14.92 -7.52 4.47
C ASP A 23 -15.65 -8.47 3.48
N ASP A 24 -15.02 -9.60 3.12
CA ASP A 24 -15.50 -10.58 2.12
C ASP A 24 -15.60 -10.04 0.68
N VAL A 25 -15.09 -8.83 0.41
CA VAL A 25 -15.01 -8.24 -0.93
C VAL A 25 -13.58 -8.27 -1.44
N ASP A 26 -13.36 -8.84 -2.62
CA ASP A 26 -12.08 -8.76 -3.34
C ASP A 26 -12.25 -7.88 -4.59
N VAL A 27 -11.80 -6.62 -4.49
CA VAL A 27 -11.81 -5.66 -5.61
C VAL A 27 -11.01 -6.20 -6.80
N LEU A 28 -9.92 -6.94 -6.54
CA LEU A 28 -9.11 -7.58 -7.57
C LEU A 28 -9.63 -8.99 -7.92
N GLY A 29 -10.92 -9.26 -7.72
CA GLY A 29 -11.56 -10.51 -8.14
C GLY A 29 -11.63 -10.67 -9.67
N THR A 30 -11.56 -9.57 -10.41
CA THR A 30 -11.65 -9.52 -11.87
C THR A 30 -10.56 -8.61 -12.46
N MET A 31 -10.33 -8.76 -13.78
CA MET A 31 -9.42 -7.88 -14.54
C MET A 31 -9.91 -6.43 -14.54
N ASP A 32 -11.22 -6.21 -14.66
CA ASP A 32 -11.81 -4.87 -14.62
C ASP A 32 -11.58 -4.20 -13.25
N GLY A 33 -11.62 -4.97 -12.17
CA GLY A 33 -11.26 -4.48 -10.83
C GLY A 33 -9.79 -4.06 -10.73
N LEU A 34 -8.89 -4.84 -11.34
CA LEU A 34 -7.47 -4.45 -11.43
C LEU A 34 -7.29 -3.19 -12.28
N ASP A 35 -7.98 -3.06 -13.40
CA ASP A 35 -7.91 -1.88 -14.24
C ASP A 35 -8.38 -0.62 -13.50
N ALA A 36 -9.52 -0.70 -12.81
CA ALA A 36 -10.04 0.40 -12.00
C ALA A 36 -9.09 0.79 -10.87
N PHE A 37 -8.49 -0.19 -10.19
CA PHE A 37 -7.48 0.05 -9.15
C PHE A 37 -6.27 0.82 -9.70
N LEU A 38 -5.72 0.38 -10.84
CA LEU A 38 -4.55 1.03 -11.44
C LEU A 38 -4.85 2.45 -11.94
N GLU A 39 -6.05 2.68 -12.47
CA GLU A 39 -6.50 4.01 -12.85
C GLU A 39 -6.60 4.95 -11.64
N GLU A 40 -7.22 4.49 -10.56
CA GLU A 40 -7.33 5.23 -9.30
C GLU A 40 -5.95 5.57 -8.72
N GLN A 41 -5.03 4.60 -8.73
CA GLN A 41 -3.65 4.79 -8.25
C GLN A 41 -2.74 5.50 -9.27
N ARG A 42 -3.24 5.84 -10.46
CA ARG A 42 -2.46 6.44 -11.56
C ARG A 42 -1.20 5.65 -11.90
N PHE A 43 -1.29 4.33 -11.78
CA PHE A 43 -0.17 3.44 -12.04
C PHE A 43 -0.08 3.15 -13.54
N THR A 44 1.00 3.60 -14.17
CA THR A 44 1.21 3.56 -15.63
C THR A 44 2.18 2.45 -16.07
N GLY A 45 2.44 2.35 -17.38
CA GLY A 45 3.36 1.38 -17.98
C GLY A 45 2.63 0.22 -18.65
N SER A 46 3.40 -0.73 -19.21
CA SER A 46 2.84 -1.80 -20.03
C SER A 46 2.02 -2.81 -19.23
N ARG A 47 1.03 -3.40 -19.89
CA ARG A 47 0.09 -4.36 -19.33
C ARG A 47 -0.11 -5.53 -20.30
N THR A 48 -0.15 -6.73 -19.79
CA THR A 48 -0.52 -7.91 -20.59
C THR A 48 -2.03 -8.17 -20.57
N ARG A 49 -2.72 -7.75 -19.52
CA ARG A 49 -4.14 -8.03 -19.22
C ARG A 49 -4.44 -9.55 -19.23
N ALA A 50 -3.44 -10.37 -18.98
CA ALA A 50 -3.60 -11.81 -18.84
C ALA A 50 -4.01 -12.19 -17.42
N GLU A 51 -4.69 -13.32 -17.26
CA GLU A 51 -5.05 -13.85 -15.94
C GLU A 51 -3.82 -14.01 -15.02
N SER A 52 -2.67 -14.39 -15.60
CA SER A 52 -1.40 -14.47 -14.86
C SER A 52 -0.95 -13.14 -14.28
N GLU A 53 -1.22 -12.01 -14.93
CA GLU A 53 -0.91 -10.67 -14.42
C GLU A 53 -1.78 -10.36 -13.19
N LEU A 54 -3.09 -10.64 -13.27
CA LEU A 54 -4.00 -10.48 -12.12
C LEU A 54 -3.57 -11.33 -10.93
N GLN A 55 -3.24 -12.61 -11.17
CA GLN A 55 -2.79 -13.51 -10.13
C GLN A 55 -1.45 -13.06 -9.50
N ALA A 56 -0.53 -12.51 -10.30
CA ALA A 56 0.74 -11.97 -9.79
C ALA A 56 0.51 -10.77 -8.88
N VAL A 57 -0.39 -9.84 -9.24
CA VAL A 57 -0.74 -8.69 -8.38
C VAL A 57 -1.43 -9.15 -7.08
N ARG A 58 -2.33 -10.14 -7.16
CA ARG A 58 -2.95 -10.74 -5.96
C ARG A 58 -1.93 -11.45 -5.06
N ALA A 59 -0.89 -12.05 -5.63
CA ALA A 59 0.21 -12.63 -4.87
C ALA A 59 1.04 -11.55 -4.17
N LEU A 60 1.37 -10.47 -4.88
CA LEU A 60 2.05 -9.31 -4.33
C LEU A 60 1.25 -8.68 -3.17
N ARG A 61 -0.07 -8.54 -3.30
CA ARG A 61 -0.93 -8.05 -2.23
C ARG A 61 -0.70 -8.80 -0.91
N ARG A 62 -0.68 -10.14 -0.96
CA ARG A 62 -0.43 -10.99 0.22
C ARG A 62 1.00 -10.84 0.77
N GLU A 63 1.97 -10.68 -0.11
CA GLU A 63 3.37 -10.44 0.28
C GLU A 63 3.52 -9.12 1.04
N LEU A 64 2.88 -8.05 0.55
CA LEU A 64 2.90 -6.73 1.19
C LEU A 64 2.13 -6.72 2.51
N GLU A 65 1.00 -7.43 2.61
CA GLU A 65 0.25 -7.56 3.86
C GLU A 65 1.12 -8.14 4.99
N VAL A 66 1.90 -9.17 4.69
CA VAL A 66 2.86 -9.75 5.67
C VAL A 66 3.88 -8.71 6.11
N LEU A 67 4.41 -7.90 5.19
CA LEU A 67 5.38 -6.84 5.48
C LEU A 67 4.81 -5.77 6.41
N TRP A 68 3.51 -5.53 6.36
CA TRP A 68 2.85 -4.50 7.17
C TRP A 68 2.94 -4.76 8.68
N PHE A 69 3.09 -6.03 9.07
CA PHE A 69 3.09 -6.46 10.47
C PHE A 69 4.38 -7.18 10.88
N ALA A 70 5.37 -7.22 9.99
CA ALA A 70 6.63 -7.94 10.23
C ALA A 70 7.56 -7.14 11.17
N ALA A 71 8.45 -7.84 11.86
CA ALA A 71 9.55 -7.23 12.58
C ALA A 71 10.56 -6.59 11.60
N GLU A 72 11.34 -5.62 12.07
CA GLU A 72 12.24 -4.84 11.21
C GLU A 72 13.20 -5.72 10.41
N ASP A 73 13.82 -6.72 11.02
CA ASP A 73 14.75 -7.63 10.32
C ASP A 73 14.04 -8.44 9.22
N ASP A 74 12.80 -8.88 9.45
CA ASP A 74 11.99 -9.58 8.45
C ASP A 74 11.59 -8.66 7.29
N VAL A 75 11.28 -7.39 7.59
CA VAL A 75 11.00 -6.38 6.55
C VAL A 75 12.23 -6.18 5.69
N VAL A 76 13.40 -6.02 6.29
CA VAL A 76 14.69 -5.83 5.58
C VAL A 76 14.98 -7.03 4.68
N GLU A 77 14.84 -8.25 5.19
CA GLU A 77 15.09 -9.47 4.41
C GLU A 77 14.16 -9.54 3.18
N ARG A 78 12.85 -9.32 3.37
CA ARG A 78 11.85 -9.38 2.29
C ARG A 78 12.00 -8.25 1.29
N VAL A 79 12.24 -7.02 1.75
CA VAL A 79 12.53 -5.87 0.86
C VAL A 79 13.73 -6.19 -0.03
N ASN A 80 14.82 -6.68 0.56
CA ASN A 80 16.01 -7.08 -0.21
C ASN A 80 15.74 -8.25 -1.17
N ALA A 81 14.86 -9.19 -0.80
CA ALA A 81 14.47 -10.29 -1.68
C ALA A 81 13.67 -9.77 -2.89
N ILE A 82 12.73 -8.83 -2.68
CA ILE A 82 11.98 -8.18 -3.76
C ILE A 82 12.93 -7.45 -4.71
N LEU A 83 13.82 -6.59 -4.19
CA LEU A 83 14.76 -5.81 -5.01
C LEU A 83 15.68 -6.69 -5.84
N ARG A 84 16.17 -7.81 -5.29
CA ARG A 84 16.97 -8.79 -6.03
C ARG A 84 16.18 -9.50 -7.12
N ARG A 85 14.98 -10.00 -6.80
CA ARG A 85 14.12 -10.75 -7.73
C ARG A 85 13.70 -9.89 -8.92
N THR A 86 13.42 -8.62 -8.70
CA THR A 86 13.01 -7.67 -9.75
C THR A 86 14.19 -7.04 -10.48
N SER A 87 15.43 -7.38 -10.08
CA SER A 87 16.66 -6.77 -10.63
C SER A 87 16.61 -5.24 -10.57
N ALA A 88 16.16 -4.69 -9.45
CA ALA A 88 15.94 -3.27 -9.25
C ALA A 88 17.23 -2.47 -9.45
N LEU A 89 17.20 -1.52 -10.39
CA LEU A 89 18.31 -0.62 -10.73
C LEU A 89 17.83 0.84 -10.63
N PRO A 90 17.87 1.46 -9.45
CA PRO A 90 17.36 2.80 -9.26
C PRO A 90 17.99 3.84 -10.18
N GLN A 91 17.16 4.61 -10.87
CA GLN A 91 17.56 5.71 -11.76
C GLN A 91 16.66 6.91 -11.53
N LEU A 92 17.23 8.11 -11.53
CA LEU A 92 16.47 9.34 -11.51
C LEU A 92 15.82 9.57 -12.86
N VAL A 93 14.52 9.77 -12.83
CA VAL A 93 13.71 10.10 -14.01
C VAL A 93 12.82 11.30 -13.73
N ARG A 94 12.36 11.95 -14.79
CA ARG A 94 11.37 13.01 -14.74
C ARG A 94 10.46 12.90 -15.96
N HIS A 95 9.18 12.71 -15.74
CA HIS A 95 8.17 12.62 -16.80
C HIS A 95 6.80 13.10 -16.30
N ASP A 96 5.93 13.41 -17.23
CA ASP A 96 4.60 13.94 -16.97
C ASP A 96 4.64 15.18 -16.06
N GLU A 97 3.84 15.23 -15.01
CA GLU A 97 3.82 16.29 -14.01
C GLU A 97 4.71 16.00 -12.79
N TRP A 98 5.45 14.88 -12.80
CA TRP A 98 6.35 14.49 -11.72
C TRP A 98 7.70 15.19 -11.83
N ASP A 99 8.20 15.70 -10.72
CA ASP A 99 9.58 16.15 -10.59
C ASP A 99 10.55 14.94 -10.51
N TRP A 100 11.83 15.17 -10.31
CA TRP A 100 12.83 14.11 -10.18
C TRP A 100 12.43 13.07 -9.12
N HIS A 101 12.26 11.83 -9.55
CA HIS A 101 11.92 10.68 -8.72
C HIS A 101 12.65 9.42 -9.18
N LEU A 102 12.60 8.36 -8.38
CA LEU A 102 13.30 7.12 -8.67
C LEU A 102 12.39 6.11 -9.35
N HIS A 103 12.83 5.60 -10.52
CA HIS A 103 12.36 4.33 -11.07
C HIS A 103 13.46 3.31 -10.98
N ALA A 104 13.13 2.06 -10.66
CA ALA A 104 14.13 1.01 -10.54
C ALA A 104 13.83 -0.21 -11.42
N THR A 105 12.78 -0.14 -12.24
CA THR A 105 12.40 -1.13 -13.26
C THR A 105 12.07 -0.40 -14.56
N THR A 106 12.13 -1.12 -15.69
CA THR A 106 11.68 -0.56 -16.97
C THR A 106 10.15 -0.54 -17.07
N PRO A 107 9.55 0.34 -17.90
CA PRO A 107 8.10 0.37 -18.12
C PRO A 107 7.53 -0.94 -18.68
N GLU A 108 8.36 -1.77 -19.32
CA GLU A 108 8.03 -3.07 -19.92
C GLU A 108 8.12 -4.22 -18.92
N ALA A 109 8.71 -4.01 -17.74
CA ALA A 109 8.74 -5.05 -16.71
C ALA A 109 7.33 -5.49 -16.31
N PRO A 110 7.14 -6.74 -15.85
CA PRO A 110 5.85 -7.22 -15.40
C PRO A 110 5.21 -6.29 -14.37
N LEU A 111 3.89 -6.05 -14.48
CA LEU A 111 3.18 -5.12 -13.61
C LEU A 111 3.46 -5.36 -12.12
N ALA A 112 3.34 -6.63 -11.66
CA ALA A 112 3.58 -6.97 -10.27
C ALA A 112 5.01 -6.67 -9.81
N ASP A 113 6.00 -6.85 -10.70
CA ASP A 113 7.41 -6.55 -10.38
C ASP A 113 7.65 -5.05 -10.25
N ARG A 114 7.04 -4.23 -11.12
CA ARG A 114 7.10 -2.76 -11.00
C ARG A 114 6.49 -2.28 -9.70
N MET A 115 5.28 -2.75 -9.38
CA MET A 115 4.59 -2.42 -8.13
C MET A 115 5.38 -2.89 -6.90
N ALA A 116 5.92 -4.11 -6.94
CA ALA A 116 6.74 -4.67 -5.86
C ALA A 116 8.00 -3.84 -5.62
N THR A 117 8.66 -3.42 -6.70
CA THR A 117 9.89 -2.62 -6.60
C THR A 117 9.64 -1.25 -6.00
N GLU A 118 8.59 -0.54 -6.43
CA GLU A 118 8.23 0.76 -5.87
C GLU A 118 7.87 0.64 -4.37
N ALA A 119 7.07 -0.37 -4.01
CA ALA A 119 6.75 -0.64 -2.61
C ALA A 119 7.99 -0.98 -1.78
N ALA A 120 8.92 -1.81 -2.31
CA ALA A 120 10.13 -2.20 -1.62
C ALA A 120 11.08 -1.02 -1.41
N MET A 121 11.24 -0.12 -2.40
CA MET A 121 12.04 1.09 -2.25
C MET A 121 11.46 2.02 -1.18
N ALA A 122 10.15 2.21 -1.20
CA ALA A 122 9.47 3.04 -0.22
C ALA A 122 9.56 2.45 1.21
N LEU A 123 9.43 1.13 1.35
CA LEU A 123 9.64 0.44 2.64
C LEU A 123 11.09 0.53 3.11
N ALA A 124 12.08 0.51 2.19
CA ALA A 124 13.46 0.75 2.56
C ALA A 124 13.66 2.15 3.18
N ASP A 125 12.97 3.17 2.69
CA ASP A 125 12.99 4.51 3.30
C ASP A 125 12.32 4.53 4.68
N VAL A 126 11.23 3.77 4.87
CA VAL A 126 10.57 3.60 6.18
C VAL A 126 11.54 2.98 7.19
N VAL A 127 12.23 1.89 6.82
CA VAL A 127 13.23 1.24 7.69
C VAL A 127 14.38 2.19 8.01
N ARG A 128 14.97 2.83 6.99
CA ARG A 128 16.09 3.78 7.19
C ARG A 128 15.72 5.00 8.04
N GLY A 129 14.44 5.39 7.97
CA GLY A 129 13.89 6.47 8.77
C GLY A 129 13.51 6.08 10.20
N HIS A 130 13.57 4.78 10.56
CA HIS A 130 13.01 4.26 11.81
C HIS A 130 11.54 4.60 12.01
N GLU A 131 10.74 4.45 10.93
CA GLU A 131 9.35 4.89 10.84
C GLU A 131 8.36 3.72 10.66
N LEU A 132 8.77 2.48 11.00
CA LEU A 132 7.90 1.28 10.86
C LEU A 132 6.61 1.38 11.68
N ASP A 133 6.59 2.17 12.73
CA ASP A 133 5.40 2.45 13.54
C ASP A 133 4.31 3.25 12.79
N ARG A 134 4.59 3.73 11.57
CA ARG A 134 3.58 4.30 10.66
C ARG A 134 2.73 3.24 9.95
N LEU A 135 3.19 2.01 9.97
CA LEU A 135 2.47 0.86 9.41
C LEU A 135 1.67 0.20 10.53
N GLY A 136 0.37 0.04 10.37
CA GLY A 136 -0.46 -0.52 11.41
C GLY A 136 -1.77 -1.10 10.92
N ALA A 137 -2.56 -1.62 11.85
CA ALA A 137 -3.92 -2.08 11.62
C ALA A 137 -4.94 -0.96 11.81
N CYS A 138 -6.07 -1.06 11.11
CA CYS A 138 -7.21 -0.20 11.34
C CYS A 138 -7.76 -0.39 12.76
N ALA A 139 -8.01 0.71 13.47
CA ALA A 139 -8.52 0.68 14.85
C ALA A 139 -10.03 0.39 14.93
N ALA A 140 -10.73 0.21 13.82
CA ALA A 140 -12.12 -0.20 13.85
C ALA A 140 -12.22 -1.69 14.20
N PRO A 141 -13.06 -2.09 15.20
CA PRO A 141 -13.08 -3.46 15.69
C PRO A 141 -13.64 -4.48 14.69
N ASP A 142 -14.28 -3.99 13.64
CA ASP A 142 -14.89 -4.73 12.55
C ASP A 142 -14.14 -4.53 11.22
N CYS A 143 -12.81 -4.31 11.28
CA CYS A 143 -11.99 -4.04 10.10
C CYS A 143 -10.59 -4.66 10.23
N ASP A 144 -10.23 -5.47 9.27
CA ASP A 144 -8.93 -6.12 9.12
C ASP A 144 -7.93 -5.33 8.23
N GLY A 145 -8.32 -4.13 7.78
CA GLY A 145 -7.50 -3.32 6.88
C GLY A 145 -6.24 -2.74 7.50
N VAL A 146 -5.26 -2.47 6.66
CA VAL A 146 -4.02 -1.81 7.05
C VAL A 146 -4.15 -0.29 7.03
N VAL A 147 -3.35 0.37 7.85
CA VAL A 147 -3.24 1.82 7.95
C VAL A 147 -1.81 2.24 7.64
N LEU A 148 -1.67 3.25 6.81
CA LEU A 148 -0.45 4.02 6.64
C LEU A 148 -0.65 5.39 7.27
N ASP A 149 0.13 5.72 8.30
CA ASP A 149 0.06 7.00 8.97
C ASP A 149 1.17 7.96 8.51
N LEU A 150 0.86 8.77 7.51
CA LEU A 150 1.73 9.85 7.04
C LEU A 150 1.46 11.18 7.75
N SER A 151 0.58 11.19 8.76
CA SER A 151 0.29 12.41 9.51
C SER A 151 1.50 12.88 10.33
N ARG A 152 1.58 14.19 10.52
CA ARG A 152 2.67 14.81 11.29
C ARG A 152 2.72 14.30 12.74
N ASN A 153 1.56 14.07 13.34
CA ASN A 153 1.42 13.75 14.75
C ASN A 153 1.25 12.24 15.00
N ARG A 154 1.40 11.38 13.97
CA ARG A 154 1.19 9.93 14.04
C ARG A 154 -0.15 9.58 14.69
N SER A 155 -1.22 10.22 14.21
CA SER A 155 -2.56 10.13 14.83
C SER A 155 -3.61 9.44 13.96
N LYS A 156 -3.26 9.00 12.75
CA LYS A 156 -4.17 8.27 11.88
C LYS A 156 -4.37 6.85 12.40
N ARG A 157 -5.62 6.51 12.72
CA ARG A 157 -5.99 5.24 13.33
C ARG A 157 -6.86 4.36 12.44
N PHE A 158 -7.42 4.91 11.38
CA PHE A 158 -8.38 4.23 10.52
C PHE A 158 -7.88 4.19 9.09
N CYS A 159 -8.19 3.11 8.39
CA CYS A 159 -7.90 2.99 6.97
C CYS A 159 -8.73 3.96 6.12
N ASP A 160 -8.30 4.17 4.87
CA ASP A 160 -8.97 5.09 3.95
C ASP A 160 -10.16 4.47 3.22
N THR A 161 -10.26 3.14 3.19
CA THR A 161 -11.16 2.40 2.30
C THR A 161 -12.56 2.14 2.86
N GLY A 162 -12.77 2.12 4.18
CA GLY A 162 -13.99 1.54 4.75
C GLY A 162 -14.89 2.50 5.54
N ASN A 163 -14.71 3.83 5.45
CA ASN A 163 -15.43 4.79 6.30
C ASN A 163 -15.37 4.44 7.81
N CYS A 164 -14.30 3.72 8.20
CA CYS A 164 -14.12 3.14 9.54
C CYS A 164 -14.14 4.18 10.66
N ALA A 165 -13.53 5.34 10.42
CA ALA A 165 -13.56 6.45 11.38
C ALA A 165 -14.98 6.86 11.71
N ASN A 166 -15.81 7.15 10.69
CA ASN A 166 -17.18 7.60 10.87
C ASN A 166 -18.05 6.50 11.52
N ARG A 167 -17.96 5.24 11.05
CA ARG A 167 -18.68 4.10 11.64
C ARG A 167 -18.37 3.98 13.14
N THR A 168 -17.10 4.03 13.52
CA THR A 168 -16.67 3.92 14.93
C THR A 168 -17.17 5.10 15.76
N HIS A 169 -17.07 6.32 15.25
CA HIS A 169 -17.56 7.51 15.95
C HIS A 169 -19.08 7.49 16.15
N VAL A 170 -19.84 7.13 15.12
CA VAL A 170 -21.30 6.99 15.22
C VAL A 170 -21.70 5.91 16.22
N LYS A 171 -21.03 4.75 16.20
CA LYS A 171 -21.29 3.66 17.17
C LYS A 171 -21.02 4.13 18.60
N ALA A 172 -19.90 4.78 18.86
CA ALA A 172 -19.55 5.33 20.17
C ALA A 172 -20.55 6.43 20.63
N TYR A 173 -20.99 7.29 19.72
CA TYR A 173 -22.02 8.31 20.04
C TYR A 173 -23.34 7.67 20.45
N ARG A 174 -23.84 6.69 19.67
CA ARG A 174 -25.08 5.97 19.99
C ARG A 174 -25.02 5.24 21.33
N ALA A 175 -23.89 4.58 21.64
CA ALA A 175 -23.68 3.90 22.91
C ALA A 175 -23.74 4.86 24.11
N ARG A 176 -23.11 6.05 24.00
CA ARG A 176 -23.18 7.08 25.05
C ARG A 176 -24.62 7.56 25.29
N ARG A 177 -25.40 7.76 24.23
CA ARG A 177 -26.81 8.19 24.36
C ARG A 177 -27.70 7.12 24.97
N ALA A 178 -27.45 5.85 24.67
CA ALA A 178 -28.22 4.74 25.26
C ALA A 178 -27.90 4.50 26.74
N GLY A 179 -26.67 4.81 27.19
CA GLY A 179 -26.25 4.66 28.59
C GLY A 179 -26.62 5.85 29.49
N THR A 180 -27.18 6.93 28.92
CA THR A 180 -27.65 8.11 29.66
C THR A 180 -29.18 8.18 29.79
N ALA A 181 -29.90 7.15 29.38
CA ALA A 181 -31.33 6.95 29.55
C ALA A 181 -31.60 5.83 30.54
#